data_5b1d96fcc8f8af3b8a691ca84f806616
#
_entry.id   5b1d96fcc8f8af3b8a691ca84f806616
#
_cell.length_a   1.000
_cell.length_b   1.000
_cell.length_c   1.000
_cell.angle_alpha   90.00
_cell.angle_beta   90.00
_cell.angle_gamma   90.00
#
_symmetry.space_group_name_H-M   'P 1'
#
loop_
_entity.id
_entity.type
_entity.pdbx_description
1 polymer ?
#
loop_
_entity_poly.entity_id
_entity_poly.type
_entity_poly.pdbx_seq_one_letter_code
_entity_poly.pdbx_strand_id
1 'polypeptide(L)'
;MTTAASHTARYPGDAFLEATVARMIRSKSVHGAILCVESGDGSLSWRGAAGNLRADQRYFIASVTKMIVTVVILRLRDEGRLDLDAPMQRYLGTELIRGSHVLGGVDRSDQVTVRHLISNTSGITDYFFGKGPDGTNAGDALLQGNDEAWPLERVVDRVRTLKPRFLPGQPGKVHYSDTNYELLGRIIEVITGSDVADVFDQLVFRPLGLRETYAYRDPDDTSPAPMYYRGRPLHVPKYIASVTAEGGVVSTAAEMMTFLEAFFDGTFFPPATIDELKRWNRIYFPGQFDYGIGIERQWLPWLMSPFQPLGELLGFWGQSGAFAFHNPQRDLFFTGTVNQLSGFGHGAAVSAMVRVMKATS
;
A
#
# COMPACT_ATOMS: atom_id res chain seq x y z
N MET A 1 17.07 48.69 21.78
CA MET A 1 16.72 47.36 22.29
C MET A 1 15.84 46.69 21.25
N THR A 2 16.47 45.87 20.43
CA THR A 2 15.81 45.10 19.34
C THR A 2 15.25 43.83 19.97
N THR A 3 13.94 43.74 20.07
CA THR A 3 13.25 42.51 20.49
C THR A 3 13.47 41.45 19.41
N ALA A 4 14.30 40.45 19.72
CA ALA A 4 14.40 39.24 18.92
C ALA A 4 13.01 38.57 18.92
N ALA A 5 12.31 38.59 17.79
CA ALA A 5 11.15 37.75 17.57
C ALA A 5 11.61 36.30 17.71
N SER A 6 11.11 35.59 18.73
CA SER A 6 11.28 34.16 18.84
C SER A 6 10.59 33.51 17.64
N HIS A 7 11.35 33.12 16.61
CA HIS A 7 10.86 32.20 15.60
C HIS A 7 10.51 30.91 16.33
N THR A 8 9.23 30.71 16.62
CA THR A 8 8.75 29.37 16.98
C THR A 8 9.08 28.45 15.80
N ALA A 9 9.85 27.40 16.05
CA ALA A 9 10.23 26.45 15.04
C ALA A 9 8.95 25.90 14.38
N ARG A 10 8.89 25.93 13.06
CA ARG A 10 7.73 25.44 12.28
C ARG A 10 7.43 23.96 12.54
N TYR A 11 8.47 23.18 12.82
CA TYR A 11 8.40 21.73 13.01
C TYR A 11 8.84 21.31 14.40
N PRO A 12 8.34 20.16 14.90
CA PRO A 12 8.75 19.64 16.21
C PRO A 12 10.23 19.19 16.20
N GLY A 13 10.93 19.41 17.30
CA GLY A 13 12.31 18.97 17.48
C GLY A 13 12.43 17.46 17.78
N ASP A 14 13.67 16.95 17.70
CA ASP A 14 14.02 15.53 17.83
C ASP A 14 13.44 14.85 19.06
N ALA A 15 13.56 15.47 20.25
CA ALA A 15 13.02 14.91 21.48
C ALA A 15 11.50 14.65 21.44
N PHE A 16 10.75 15.49 20.71
CA PHE A 16 9.33 15.28 20.51
C PHE A 16 9.07 14.10 19.58
N LEU A 17 9.86 13.95 18.50
CA LEU A 17 9.76 12.87 17.53
C LEU A 17 10.18 11.53 18.14
N GLU A 18 11.25 11.51 18.93
CA GLU A 18 11.66 10.36 19.75
C GLU A 18 10.55 9.91 20.71
N ALA A 19 9.97 10.86 21.45
CA ALA A 19 8.83 10.56 22.33
C ALA A 19 7.60 10.10 21.54
N THR A 20 7.45 10.50 20.27
CA THR A 20 6.34 10.09 19.43
C THR A 20 6.50 8.64 18.98
N VAL A 21 7.66 8.24 18.45
CA VAL A 21 7.90 6.85 18.05
C VAL A 21 7.85 5.90 19.27
N ALA A 22 8.40 6.32 20.43
CA ALA A 22 8.31 5.55 21.66
C ALA A 22 6.86 5.32 22.15
N ARG A 23 5.94 6.21 21.81
CA ARG A 23 4.50 6.02 22.11
C ARG A 23 3.84 4.97 21.23
N MET A 24 4.33 4.74 20.02
CA MET A 24 3.75 3.75 19.10
C MET A 24 3.79 2.33 19.69
N ILE A 25 4.79 2.00 20.50
CA ILE A 25 4.96 0.70 21.14
C ILE A 25 4.29 0.56 22.53
N ARG A 26 3.53 1.56 22.97
CA ARG A 26 2.81 1.46 24.27
C ARG A 26 1.67 0.44 24.25
N SER A 27 1.13 0.14 23.09
CA SER A 27 0.19 -0.96 22.95
C SER A 27 0.92 -2.29 23.11
N LYS A 28 0.43 -3.18 23.96
CA LYS A 28 1.01 -4.52 24.18
C LYS A 28 1.07 -5.38 22.91
N SER A 29 0.35 -4.99 21.87
CA SER A 29 0.33 -5.69 20.58
C SER A 29 1.40 -5.19 19.60
N VAL A 30 2.09 -4.08 19.88
CA VAL A 30 3.12 -3.50 19.01
C VAL A 30 4.49 -3.75 19.63
N HIS A 31 5.27 -4.62 18.99
CA HIS A 31 6.60 -5.04 19.48
C HIS A 31 7.72 -4.08 19.06
N GLY A 32 7.54 -3.41 17.93
CA GLY A 32 8.49 -2.43 17.42
C GLY A 32 7.80 -1.44 16.48
N ALA A 33 8.40 -0.27 16.33
CA ALA A 33 7.94 0.75 15.40
C ALA A 33 9.13 1.47 14.77
N ILE A 34 8.98 1.85 13.51
CA ILE A 34 9.85 2.78 12.79
C ILE A 34 8.97 3.93 12.32
N LEU A 35 9.45 5.15 12.49
CA LEU A 35 8.82 6.36 11.97
C LEU A 35 9.89 7.21 11.27
N CYS A 36 9.64 7.56 10.02
CA CYS A 36 10.37 8.56 9.26
C CYS A 36 9.41 9.71 8.95
N VAL A 37 9.86 10.95 9.12
CA VAL A 37 9.07 12.17 8.85
C VAL A 37 9.95 13.14 8.10
N GLU A 38 9.47 13.61 6.96
CA GLU A 38 10.12 14.67 6.18
C GLU A 38 9.12 15.76 5.79
N SER A 39 9.61 16.97 5.58
CA SER A 39 8.81 18.05 5.01
C SER A 39 9.21 18.28 3.57
N GLY A 40 8.25 18.64 2.71
CA GLY A 40 8.52 18.88 1.29
C GLY A 40 9.51 20.01 1.03
N ASP A 41 9.69 20.94 1.97
CA ASP A 41 10.72 21.99 1.88
C ASP A 41 12.11 21.54 2.39
N GLY A 42 12.25 20.28 2.84
CA GLY A 42 13.49 19.71 3.35
C GLY A 42 13.97 20.25 4.72
N SER A 43 13.19 21.10 5.36
CA SER A 43 13.58 21.71 6.66
C SER A 43 13.34 20.77 7.85
N LEU A 44 12.58 19.71 7.68
CA LEU A 44 12.46 18.57 8.58
C LEU A 44 12.88 17.30 7.86
N SER A 45 13.86 16.58 8.41
CA SER A 45 14.18 15.20 8.04
C SER A 45 14.56 14.47 9.32
N TRP A 46 13.72 13.52 9.72
CA TRP A 46 13.92 12.78 10.96
C TRP A 46 13.51 11.32 10.79
N ARG A 47 14.29 10.43 11.39
CA ARG A 47 14.04 9.00 11.42
C ARG A 47 14.40 8.39 12.77
N GLY A 48 13.49 7.60 13.32
CA GLY A 48 13.70 6.91 14.59
C GLY A 48 12.94 5.59 14.69
N ALA A 49 13.29 4.82 15.71
CA ALA A 49 12.66 3.54 15.99
C ALA A 49 12.48 3.32 17.49
N ALA A 50 11.59 2.40 17.84
CA ALA A 50 11.37 1.98 19.22
C ALA A 50 11.05 0.47 19.27
N GLY A 51 11.24 -0.14 20.45
CA GLY A 51 11.01 -1.56 20.68
C GLY A 51 12.08 -2.44 20.05
N ASN A 52 11.67 -3.50 19.35
CA ASN A 52 12.58 -4.48 18.77
C ASN A 52 13.03 -4.16 17.33
N LEU A 53 12.77 -2.94 16.83
CA LEU A 53 13.20 -2.49 15.51
C LEU A 53 14.31 -1.44 15.59
N ARG A 54 15.11 -1.36 14.53
CA ARG A 54 16.11 -0.29 14.29
C ARG A 54 15.60 0.59 13.15
N ALA A 55 16.02 1.86 13.16
CA ALA A 55 15.57 2.85 12.18
C ALA A 55 15.99 2.55 10.72
N ASP A 56 17.04 1.77 10.55
CA ASP A 56 17.58 1.33 9.26
C ASP A 56 17.14 -0.06 8.83
N GLN A 57 16.30 -0.72 9.63
CA GLN A 57 15.93 -2.10 9.39
C GLN A 57 14.99 -2.25 8.19
N ARG A 58 15.23 -3.28 7.36
CA ARG A 58 14.33 -3.71 6.29
C ARG A 58 13.05 -4.29 6.89
N TYR A 59 11.93 -4.06 6.23
CA TYR A 59 10.63 -4.62 6.59
C TYR A 59 9.76 -4.85 5.36
N PHE A 60 8.80 -5.74 5.46
CA PHE A 60 7.81 -5.98 4.41
C PHE A 60 6.85 -4.79 4.31
N ILE A 61 6.77 -4.17 3.14
CA ILE A 61 5.88 -3.03 2.93
C ILE A 61 4.44 -3.45 2.60
N ALA A 62 4.22 -4.72 2.33
CA ALA A 62 2.91 -5.29 2.00
C ALA A 62 2.18 -4.42 0.94
N SER A 63 0.91 -4.07 1.16
CA SER A 63 0.10 -3.34 0.17
C SER A 63 0.61 -1.95 -0.23
N VAL A 64 1.61 -1.37 0.45
CA VAL A 64 2.29 -0.17 -0.07
C VAL A 64 2.93 -0.45 -1.45
N THR A 65 3.27 -1.72 -1.75
CA THR A 65 3.69 -2.21 -3.07
C THR A 65 2.73 -1.79 -4.20
N LYS A 66 1.45 -1.65 -3.91
CA LYS A 66 0.44 -1.24 -4.89
C LYS A 66 0.69 0.14 -5.48
N MET A 67 1.36 1.04 -4.75
CA MET A 67 1.81 2.32 -5.30
C MET A 67 2.93 2.12 -6.35
N ILE A 68 3.81 1.13 -6.16
CA ILE A 68 4.84 0.76 -7.14
C ILE A 68 4.19 0.23 -8.42
N VAL A 69 3.22 -0.67 -8.29
CA VAL A 69 2.40 -1.15 -9.42
C VAL A 69 1.74 0.02 -10.15
N THR A 70 1.21 0.98 -9.40
CA THR A 70 0.55 2.18 -9.96
C THR A 70 1.54 2.99 -10.81
N VAL A 71 2.76 3.22 -10.32
CA VAL A 71 3.81 3.91 -11.09
C VAL A 71 4.08 3.19 -12.41
N VAL A 72 4.26 1.86 -12.37
CA VAL A 72 4.56 1.07 -13.59
C VAL A 72 3.39 1.10 -14.56
N ILE A 73 2.16 0.89 -14.10
CA ILE A 73 0.95 0.93 -14.97
C ILE A 73 0.78 2.29 -15.64
N LEU A 74 0.96 3.38 -14.88
CA LEU A 74 0.84 4.74 -15.45
C LEU A 74 1.95 5.03 -16.44
N ARG A 75 3.17 4.58 -16.19
CA ARG A 75 4.27 4.72 -17.12
C ARG A 75 4.02 3.96 -18.42
N LEU A 76 3.55 2.72 -18.36
CA LEU A 76 3.17 1.94 -19.54
C LEU A 76 2.02 2.60 -20.31
N ARG A 77 1.07 3.24 -19.61
CA ARG A 77 0.01 4.05 -20.23
C ARG A 77 0.59 5.25 -20.98
N ASP A 78 1.47 6.01 -20.34
CA ASP A 78 2.05 7.22 -20.90
C ASP A 78 2.98 6.92 -22.10
N GLU A 79 3.58 5.73 -22.11
CA GLU A 79 4.31 5.16 -23.24
C GLU A 79 3.39 4.64 -24.37
N GLY A 80 2.06 4.69 -24.20
CA GLY A 80 1.08 4.18 -25.18
C GLY A 80 1.03 2.65 -25.30
N ARG A 81 1.65 1.92 -24.39
CA ARG A 81 1.70 0.44 -24.35
C ARG A 81 0.52 -0.18 -23.60
N LEU A 82 -0.16 0.60 -22.76
CA LEU A 82 -1.30 0.19 -21.97
C LEU A 82 -2.40 1.23 -22.06
N ASP A 83 -3.63 0.76 -22.20
CA ASP A 83 -4.85 1.56 -22.09
C ASP A 83 -5.62 1.13 -20.84
N LEU A 84 -5.84 2.08 -19.91
CA LEU A 84 -6.56 1.81 -18.66
C LEU A 84 -8.01 1.38 -18.90
N ASP A 85 -8.63 1.84 -19.99
CA ASP A 85 -10.03 1.54 -20.30
C ASP A 85 -10.19 0.30 -21.17
N ALA A 86 -9.07 -0.32 -21.63
CA ALA A 86 -9.11 -1.59 -22.32
C ALA A 86 -9.50 -2.72 -21.36
N PRO A 87 -10.30 -3.70 -21.83
CA PRO A 87 -10.56 -4.93 -21.09
C PRO A 87 -9.25 -5.65 -20.75
N MET A 88 -9.14 -6.20 -19.52
CA MET A 88 -7.97 -6.99 -19.11
C MET A 88 -7.72 -8.19 -20.03
N GLN A 89 -8.77 -8.70 -20.68
CA GLN A 89 -8.68 -9.76 -21.67
C GLN A 89 -7.72 -9.46 -22.82
N ARG A 90 -7.58 -8.19 -23.21
CA ARG A 90 -6.65 -7.75 -24.26
C ARG A 90 -5.20 -8.14 -23.94
N TYR A 91 -4.85 -8.16 -22.68
CA TYR A 91 -3.50 -8.44 -22.21
C TYR A 91 -3.33 -9.86 -21.69
N LEU A 92 -4.33 -10.39 -20.97
CA LEU A 92 -4.23 -11.66 -20.26
C LEU A 92 -4.75 -12.87 -21.06
N GLY A 93 -5.49 -12.61 -22.14
CA GLY A 93 -6.15 -13.66 -22.90
C GLY A 93 -7.40 -14.23 -22.19
N THR A 94 -8.25 -14.88 -22.97
CA THR A 94 -9.55 -15.39 -22.49
C THR A 94 -9.40 -16.53 -21.50
N GLU A 95 -8.46 -17.44 -21.74
CA GLU A 95 -8.36 -18.68 -20.94
C GLU A 95 -7.98 -18.39 -19.48
N LEU A 96 -7.07 -17.45 -19.23
CA LEU A 96 -6.67 -17.11 -17.87
C LEU A 96 -7.82 -16.46 -17.10
N ILE A 97 -8.56 -15.53 -17.72
CA ILE A 97 -9.54 -14.70 -16.99
C ILE A 97 -10.93 -15.32 -16.92
N ARG A 98 -11.27 -16.30 -17.78
CA ARG A 98 -12.59 -16.91 -17.85
C ARG A 98 -13.06 -17.39 -16.48
N GLY A 99 -14.28 -16.97 -16.10
CA GLY A 99 -14.89 -17.35 -14.83
C GLY A 99 -14.41 -16.55 -13.61
N SER A 100 -13.52 -15.56 -13.78
CA SER A 100 -13.08 -14.71 -12.68
C SER A 100 -14.16 -13.73 -12.20
N HIS A 101 -15.19 -13.49 -13.03
CA HIS A 101 -16.32 -12.62 -12.69
C HIS A 101 -17.66 -13.20 -13.18
N VAL A 102 -18.17 -14.24 -12.50
CA VAL A 102 -19.49 -14.83 -12.81
C VAL A 102 -20.54 -14.33 -11.82
N LEU A 103 -21.43 -13.45 -12.26
CA LEU A 103 -22.49 -12.87 -11.44
C LEU A 103 -23.86 -13.14 -12.04
N GLY A 104 -24.75 -13.77 -11.27
CA GLY A 104 -26.09 -14.16 -11.75
C GLY A 104 -26.07 -15.18 -12.92
N GLY A 105 -25.05 -16.07 -12.94
CA GLY A 105 -24.85 -17.07 -13.98
C GLY A 105 -24.24 -16.53 -15.29
N VAL A 106 -23.90 -15.25 -15.35
CA VAL A 106 -23.28 -14.61 -16.53
C VAL A 106 -21.82 -14.30 -16.24
N ASP A 107 -20.92 -14.82 -17.06
CA ASP A 107 -19.50 -14.46 -17.03
C ASP A 107 -19.30 -13.08 -17.66
N ARG A 108 -18.68 -12.16 -16.91
CA ARG A 108 -18.37 -10.78 -17.31
C ARG A 108 -16.87 -10.47 -17.16
N SER A 109 -16.06 -11.51 -17.14
CA SER A 109 -14.61 -11.36 -17.01
C SER A 109 -14.02 -10.50 -18.14
N ASP A 110 -14.62 -10.53 -19.32
CA ASP A 110 -14.27 -9.73 -20.51
C ASP A 110 -14.65 -8.23 -20.40
N GLN A 111 -15.51 -7.88 -19.43
CA GLN A 111 -15.94 -6.49 -19.19
C GLN A 111 -15.07 -5.79 -18.15
N VAL A 112 -14.18 -6.53 -17.45
CA VAL A 112 -13.27 -5.95 -16.47
C VAL A 112 -12.13 -5.25 -17.19
N THR A 113 -11.99 -3.94 -16.98
CA THR A 113 -10.90 -3.13 -17.56
C THR A 113 -9.71 -3.03 -16.60
N VAL A 114 -8.54 -2.61 -17.11
CA VAL A 114 -7.36 -2.31 -16.28
C VAL A 114 -7.69 -1.23 -15.24
N ARG A 115 -8.48 -0.21 -15.63
CA ARG A 115 -8.97 0.81 -14.69
C ARG A 115 -9.78 0.22 -13.55
N HIS A 116 -10.65 -0.76 -13.84
CA HIS A 116 -11.42 -1.42 -12.81
C HIS A 116 -10.53 -2.18 -11.82
N LEU A 117 -9.45 -2.80 -12.29
CA LEU A 117 -8.49 -3.50 -11.43
C LEU A 117 -7.76 -2.52 -10.52
N ILE A 118 -7.09 -1.50 -11.09
CA ILE A 118 -6.25 -0.58 -10.32
C ILE A 118 -7.06 0.30 -9.35
N SER A 119 -8.35 0.53 -9.61
CA SER A 119 -9.25 1.30 -8.73
C SER A 119 -10.11 0.45 -7.80
N ASN A 120 -9.92 -0.88 -7.79
CA ASN A 120 -10.72 -1.81 -6.99
C ASN A 120 -12.24 -1.73 -7.25
N THR A 121 -12.62 -1.38 -8.50
CA THR A 121 -14.02 -1.32 -8.97
C THR A 121 -14.37 -2.47 -9.92
N SER A 122 -13.54 -3.52 -9.99
CA SER A 122 -13.78 -4.70 -10.83
C SER A 122 -14.95 -5.55 -10.37
N GLY A 123 -15.26 -5.54 -9.08
CA GLY A 123 -16.21 -6.47 -8.46
C GLY A 123 -15.66 -7.88 -8.23
N ILE A 124 -14.44 -8.18 -8.70
CA ILE A 124 -13.74 -9.45 -8.43
C ILE A 124 -13.52 -9.58 -6.93
N THR A 125 -13.92 -10.71 -6.37
CA THR A 125 -13.72 -10.98 -4.93
C THR A 125 -12.26 -11.26 -4.65
N ASP A 126 -11.81 -10.72 -3.54
CA ASP A 126 -10.47 -10.96 -3.02
C ASP A 126 -10.25 -12.45 -2.74
N TYR A 127 -9.18 -13.04 -3.28
CA TYR A 127 -8.89 -14.46 -3.12
C TYR A 127 -8.48 -14.79 -1.69
N PHE A 128 -7.82 -13.83 -1.00
CA PHE A 128 -7.22 -14.04 0.31
C PHE A 128 -8.27 -14.02 1.42
N PHE A 129 -9.16 -13.00 1.45
CA PHE A 129 -10.22 -12.86 2.46
C PHE A 129 -11.58 -13.38 1.99
N GLY A 130 -11.74 -13.69 0.70
CA GLY A 130 -12.98 -14.22 0.15
C GLY A 130 -13.30 -15.60 0.72
N LYS A 131 -14.48 -15.73 1.34
CA LYS A 131 -14.95 -17.02 1.83
C LYS A 131 -15.50 -17.87 0.69
N GLY A 132 -14.95 -19.07 0.57
CA GLY A 132 -15.46 -20.08 -0.36
C GLY A 132 -16.76 -20.71 0.07
N PRO A 133 -17.32 -21.64 -0.75
CA PRO A 133 -18.53 -22.36 -0.43
C PRO A 133 -18.45 -23.15 0.90
N ASP A 134 -17.26 -23.56 1.28
CA ASP A 134 -16.93 -24.25 2.53
C ASP A 134 -16.80 -23.30 3.74
N GLY A 135 -16.96 -21.99 3.54
CA GLY A 135 -16.81 -20.95 4.57
C GLY A 135 -15.36 -20.60 4.91
N THR A 136 -14.36 -21.22 4.29
CA THR A 136 -12.94 -20.97 4.54
C THR A 136 -12.41 -19.84 3.65
N ASN A 137 -11.32 -19.19 4.08
CA ASN A 137 -10.54 -18.25 3.26
C ASN A 137 -9.04 -18.60 3.32
N ALA A 138 -8.28 -18.12 2.35
CA ALA A 138 -6.84 -18.39 2.27
C ALA A 138 -6.07 -17.72 3.44
N GLY A 139 -6.50 -16.55 3.86
CA GLY A 139 -5.86 -15.79 4.93
C GLY A 139 -5.91 -16.50 6.28
N ASP A 140 -7.02 -17.18 6.62
CA ASP A 140 -7.11 -17.89 7.89
C ASP A 140 -6.09 -19.04 7.98
N ALA A 141 -5.86 -19.77 6.89
CA ALA A 141 -4.86 -20.84 6.84
C ALA A 141 -3.43 -20.27 6.99
N LEU A 142 -3.13 -19.19 6.28
CA LEU A 142 -1.84 -18.50 6.36
C LEU A 142 -1.56 -17.98 7.78
N LEU A 143 -2.56 -17.34 8.41
CA LEU A 143 -2.44 -16.81 9.77
C LEU A 143 -2.29 -17.91 10.85
N GLN A 144 -2.63 -19.14 10.52
CA GLN A 144 -2.37 -20.33 11.35
C GLN A 144 -0.97 -20.92 11.09
N GLY A 145 -0.19 -20.34 10.18
CA GLY A 145 1.17 -20.75 9.86
C GLY A 145 1.27 -21.74 8.69
N ASN A 146 0.21 -21.91 7.91
CA ASN A 146 0.24 -22.75 6.69
C ASN A 146 0.84 -21.93 5.54
N ASP A 147 2.18 -21.94 5.46
CA ASP A 147 2.94 -21.18 4.47
C ASP A 147 3.01 -21.90 3.13
N GLU A 148 2.16 -21.48 2.20
CA GLU A 148 2.09 -22.00 0.84
C GLU A 148 2.23 -20.88 -0.18
N ALA A 149 2.86 -21.18 -1.32
CA ALA A 149 2.91 -20.28 -2.46
C ALA A 149 1.52 -20.13 -3.13
N TRP A 150 1.22 -18.92 -3.58
CA TRP A 150 -0.01 -18.56 -4.28
C TRP A 150 0.33 -17.95 -5.66
N PRO A 151 0.79 -18.76 -6.64
CA PRO A 151 0.98 -18.26 -8.00
C PRO A 151 -0.35 -17.85 -8.61
N LEU A 152 -0.32 -16.97 -9.62
CA LEU A 152 -1.52 -16.35 -10.21
C LEU A 152 -2.57 -17.38 -10.65
N GLU A 153 -2.16 -18.51 -11.19
CA GLU A 153 -3.09 -19.57 -11.62
C GLU A 153 -3.93 -20.07 -10.43
N ARG A 154 -3.29 -20.29 -9.28
CA ARG A 154 -3.97 -20.67 -8.04
C ARG A 154 -4.89 -19.58 -7.52
N VAL A 155 -4.47 -18.31 -7.61
CA VAL A 155 -5.30 -17.14 -7.27
C VAL A 155 -6.56 -17.13 -8.13
N VAL A 156 -6.43 -17.27 -9.45
CA VAL A 156 -7.56 -17.27 -10.37
C VAL A 156 -8.47 -18.47 -10.15
N ASP A 157 -7.93 -19.66 -9.93
CA ASP A 157 -8.71 -20.87 -9.61
C ASP A 157 -9.52 -20.67 -8.33
N ARG A 158 -8.92 -20.06 -7.31
CA ARG A 158 -9.68 -19.70 -6.10
C ARG A 158 -10.80 -18.70 -6.39
N VAL A 159 -10.50 -17.65 -7.14
CA VAL A 159 -11.50 -16.62 -7.50
C VAL A 159 -12.69 -17.20 -8.25
N ARG A 160 -12.49 -18.18 -9.13
CA ARG A 160 -13.57 -18.89 -9.85
C ARG A 160 -14.58 -19.57 -8.90
N THR A 161 -14.18 -19.90 -7.69
CA THR A 161 -15.05 -20.47 -6.66
C THR A 161 -15.79 -19.42 -5.83
N LEU A 162 -15.43 -18.13 -5.98
CA LEU A 162 -15.96 -17.04 -5.18
C LEU A 162 -17.02 -16.26 -5.96
N LYS A 163 -17.99 -15.68 -5.23
CA LYS A 163 -19.03 -14.87 -5.86
C LYS A 163 -18.55 -13.41 -5.99
N PRO A 164 -18.57 -12.83 -7.19
CA PRO A 164 -18.30 -11.41 -7.39
C PRO A 164 -19.23 -10.51 -6.55
N ARG A 165 -18.73 -9.35 -6.16
CA ARG A 165 -19.40 -8.43 -5.24
C ARG A 165 -20.45 -7.55 -5.94
N PHE A 166 -20.18 -7.13 -7.17
CA PHE A 166 -21.01 -6.24 -7.98
C PHE A 166 -20.55 -6.30 -9.44
N LEU A 167 -21.26 -5.63 -10.35
CA LEU A 167 -20.88 -5.56 -11.77
C LEU A 167 -19.59 -4.74 -11.97
N PRO A 168 -18.72 -5.09 -12.95
CA PRO A 168 -17.54 -4.32 -13.25
C PRO A 168 -17.89 -2.84 -13.49
N GLY A 169 -17.16 -1.93 -12.82
CA GLY A 169 -17.38 -0.49 -12.93
C GLY A 169 -18.72 0.02 -12.38
N GLN A 170 -19.46 -0.76 -11.60
CA GLN A 170 -20.74 -0.32 -11.05
C GLN A 170 -20.58 0.96 -10.22
N PRO A 171 -21.31 2.06 -10.54
CA PRO A 171 -21.16 3.34 -9.88
C PRO A 171 -21.28 3.25 -8.35
N GLY A 172 -20.37 3.90 -7.64
CA GLY A 172 -20.34 3.96 -6.18
C GLY A 172 -20.00 2.63 -5.49
N LYS A 173 -19.53 1.62 -6.23
CA LYS A 173 -19.11 0.32 -5.68
C LYS A 173 -17.60 0.18 -5.78
N VAL A 174 -17.00 -0.22 -4.67
CA VAL A 174 -15.58 -0.52 -4.53
C VAL A 174 -15.43 -1.73 -3.62
N HIS A 175 -14.50 -2.60 -3.94
CA HIS A 175 -14.13 -3.75 -3.12
C HIS A 175 -12.63 -3.97 -3.24
N TYR A 176 -11.91 -3.71 -2.15
CA TYR A 176 -10.47 -3.95 -2.09
C TYR A 176 -10.20 -5.43 -2.36
N SER A 177 -9.31 -5.70 -3.31
CA SER A 177 -9.01 -7.06 -3.74
C SER A 177 -7.55 -7.18 -4.19
N ASP A 178 -6.81 -8.01 -3.49
CA ASP A 178 -5.42 -8.35 -3.82
C ASP A 178 -5.36 -9.09 -5.17
N THR A 179 -6.42 -9.84 -5.52
CA THR A 179 -6.59 -10.45 -6.85
C THR A 179 -6.40 -9.46 -7.99
N ASN A 180 -6.92 -8.24 -7.84
CA ASN A 180 -6.78 -7.22 -8.88
C ASN A 180 -5.32 -6.88 -9.15
N TYR A 181 -4.49 -6.84 -8.12
CA TYR A 181 -3.08 -6.47 -8.23
C TYR A 181 -2.21 -7.61 -8.76
N GLU A 182 -2.55 -8.87 -8.46
CA GLU A 182 -1.92 -10.02 -9.10
C GLU A 182 -2.23 -10.06 -10.61
N LEU A 183 -3.46 -9.74 -11.01
CA LEU A 183 -3.81 -9.58 -12.44
C LEU A 183 -3.07 -8.40 -13.09
N LEU A 184 -2.91 -7.26 -12.40
CA LEU A 184 -2.10 -6.13 -12.88
C LEU A 184 -0.62 -6.50 -13.01
N GLY A 185 -0.06 -7.27 -12.07
CA GLY A 185 1.30 -7.81 -12.18
C GLY A 185 1.48 -8.62 -13.46
N ARG A 186 0.57 -9.54 -13.76
CA ARG A 186 0.62 -10.33 -15.00
C ARG A 186 0.44 -9.45 -16.25
N ILE A 187 -0.39 -8.41 -16.21
CA ILE A 187 -0.50 -7.45 -17.34
C ILE A 187 0.83 -6.77 -17.59
N ILE A 188 1.53 -6.34 -16.53
CA ILE A 188 2.87 -5.77 -16.63
C ILE A 188 3.84 -6.74 -17.30
N GLU A 189 3.87 -7.99 -16.85
CA GLU A 189 4.73 -9.03 -17.41
C GLU A 189 4.47 -9.28 -18.89
N VAL A 190 3.21 -9.40 -19.29
CA VAL A 190 2.82 -9.62 -20.69
C VAL A 190 3.25 -8.45 -21.59
N ILE A 191 3.07 -7.21 -21.13
CA ILE A 191 3.44 -6.02 -21.90
C ILE A 191 4.94 -5.85 -21.99
N THR A 192 5.68 -6.14 -20.92
CA THR A 192 7.13 -5.88 -20.86
C THR A 192 7.97 -7.06 -21.34
N GLY A 193 7.42 -8.28 -21.28
CA GLY A 193 8.15 -9.53 -21.53
C GLY A 193 9.14 -9.89 -20.42
N SER A 194 9.02 -9.27 -19.25
CA SER A 194 9.90 -9.45 -18.09
C SER A 194 9.09 -9.76 -16.84
N ASP A 195 9.68 -10.46 -15.88
CA ASP A 195 9.09 -10.69 -14.57
C ASP A 195 8.79 -9.36 -13.87
N VAL A 196 7.66 -9.28 -13.17
CA VAL A 196 7.18 -8.03 -12.55
C VAL A 196 8.17 -7.44 -11.54
N ALA A 197 8.91 -8.28 -10.82
CA ALA A 197 9.93 -7.83 -9.88
C ALA A 197 11.14 -7.19 -10.60
N ASP A 198 11.53 -7.71 -11.77
CA ASP A 198 12.57 -7.11 -12.59
C ASP A 198 12.11 -5.77 -13.19
N VAL A 199 10.83 -5.66 -13.51
CA VAL A 199 10.23 -4.41 -13.97
C VAL A 199 10.23 -3.36 -12.86
N PHE A 200 9.91 -3.74 -11.61
CA PHE A 200 9.99 -2.82 -10.46
C PHE A 200 11.42 -2.31 -10.26
N ASP A 201 12.40 -3.19 -10.33
CA ASP A 201 13.82 -2.82 -10.21
C ASP A 201 14.22 -1.83 -11.32
N GLN A 202 13.91 -2.16 -12.58
CA GLN A 202 14.31 -1.35 -13.74
C GLN A 202 13.62 0.01 -13.82
N LEU A 203 12.32 0.07 -13.49
CA LEU A 203 11.52 1.28 -13.71
C LEU A 203 11.35 2.13 -12.44
N VAL A 204 11.59 1.57 -11.25
CA VAL A 204 11.34 2.25 -9.97
C VAL A 204 12.58 2.24 -9.08
N PHE A 205 13.08 1.07 -8.70
CA PHE A 205 14.10 1.01 -7.63
C PHE A 205 15.44 1.58 -8.09
N ARG A 206 15.93 1.10 -9.21
CA ARG A 206 17.23 1.52 -9.77
C ARG A 206 17.27 3.01 -10.16
N PRO A 207 16.26 3.57 -10.83
CA PRO A 207 16.21 4.99 -11.13
C PRO A 207 16.25 5.91 -9.90
N LEU A 208 15.64 5.48 -8.80
CA LEU A 208 15.66 6.22 -7.52
C LEU A 208 16.88 5.89 -6.65
N GLY A 209 17.75 4.97 -7.06
CA GLY A 209 18.91 4.55 -6.27
C GLY A 209 18.57 3.74 -5.01
N LEU A 210 17.40 3.09 -4.98
CA LEU A 210 16.96 2.28 -3.84
C LEU A 210 17.73 0.96 -3.83
N ARG A 211 18.60 0.76 -2.86
CA ARG A 211 19.49 -0.40 -2.75
C ARG A 211 19.02 -1.44 -1.74
N GLU A 212 18.20 -1.00 -0.80
CA GLU A 212 17.63 -1.82 0.26
C GLU A 212 16.17 -2.22 -0.03
N THR A 213 15.65 -1.78 -1.21
CA THR A 213 14.29 -2.07 -1.69
C THR A 213 14.34 -3.11 -2.79
N TYR A 214 13.58 -4.19 -2.63
CA TYR A 214 13.55 -5.29 -3.59
C TYR A 214 12.26 -6.10 -3.48
N ALA A 215 11.89 -6.78 -4.56
CA ALA A 215 10.85 -7.79 -4.54
C ALA A 215 11.38 -9.05 -3.84
N TYR A 216 10.68 -9.52 -2.82
CA TYR A 216 11.04 -10.70 -2.04
C TYR A 216 10.78 -11.97 -2.84
N ARG A 217 11.83 -12.67 -3.27
CA ARG A 217 11.75 -13.86 -4.10
C ARG A 217 12.36 -15.08 -3.44
N ASP A 218 13.25 -14.89 -2.47
CA ASP A 218 13.97 -15.95 -1.79
C ASP A 218 13.33 -16.21 -0.41
N PRO A 219 12.63 -17.34 -0.23
CA PRO A 219 12.03 -17.70 1.05
C PRO A 219 13.05 -17.90 2.19
N ASP A 220 14.33 -18.05 1.87
CA ASP A 220 15.41 -18.21 2.86
C ASP A 220 16.01 -16.85 3.27
N ASP A 221 15.61 -15.72 2.64
CA ASP A 221 16.03 -14.39 3.07
C ASP A 221 15.35 -14.02 4.39
N THR A 222 16.14 -13.96 5.45
CA THR A 222 15.75 -13.59 6.81
C THR A 222 16.12 -12.14 7.18
N SER A 223 16.56 -11.34 6.21
CA SER A 223 16.99 -9.96 6.46
C SER A 223 15.87 -8.98 6.83
N PRO A 224 14.61 -9.13 6.34
CA PRO A 224 13.51 -8.28 6.78
C PRO A 224 13.09 -8.55 8.23
N ALA A 225 12.64 -7.52 8.91
CA ALA A 225 12.07 -7.66 10.25
C ALA A 225 10.88 -8.63 10.25
N PRO A 226 10.73 -9.49 11.27
CA PRO A 226 9.61 -10.38 11.37
C PRO A 226 8.30 -9.60 11.53
N MET A 227 7.25 -10.04 10.87
CA MET A 227 5.89 -9.57 11.13
C MET A 227 5.32 -10.30 12.36
N TYR A 228 4.44 -9.63 13.09
CA TYR A 228 3.76 -10.23 14.23
C TYR A 228 2.25 -10.32 13.98
N TYR A 229 1.66 -11.42 14.41
CA TYR A 229 0.22 -11.61 14.46
C TYR A 229 -0.21 -12.11 15.84
N ARG A 230 -1.10 -11.35 16.49
CA ARG A 230 -1.57 -11.66 17.87
C ARG A 230 -0.44 -11.93 18.86
N GLY A 231 0.64 -11.13 18.78
CA GLY A 231 1.79 -11.22 19.67
C GLY A 231 2.79 -12.33 19.36
N ARG A 232 2.64 -13.06 18.24
CA ARG A 232 3.56 -14.12 17.80
C ARG A 232 4.18 -13.75 16.48
N PRO A 233 5.46 -14.04 16.25
CA PRO A 233 6.05 -13.91 14.93
C PRO A 233 5.27 -14.74 13.90
N LEU A 234 4.96 -14.16 12.76
CA LEU A 234 4.37 -14.84 11.61
C LEU A 234 5.45 -15.05 10.56
N HIS A 235 5.70 -16.30 10.22
CA HIS A 235 6.69 -16.68 9.22
C HIS A 235 5.99 -17.32 8.03
N VAL A 236 5.91 -16.58 6.92
CA VAL A 236 5.17 -16.97 5.71
C VAL A 236 5.96 -16.59 4.43
N PRO A 237 7.23 -17.00 4.33
CA PRO A 237 8.11 -16.58 3.26
C PRO A 237 7.70 -17.10 1.88
N LYS A 238 7.17 -18.32 1.78
CA LYS A 238 6.71 -18.88 0.48
C LYS A 238 5.52 -18.08 -0.06
N TYR A 239 4.60 -17.71 0.82
CA TYR A 239 3.48 -16.87 0.45
C TYR A 239 3.98 -15.53 -0.11
N ILE A 240 4.79 -14.81 0.67
CA ILE A 240 5.26 -13.47 0.30
C ILE A 240 6.08 -13.51 -1.00
N ALA A 241 6.93 -14.53 -1.18
CA ALA A 241 7.73 -14.69 -2.40
C ALA A 241 6.89 -14.97 -3.66
N SER A 242 5.63 -15.36 -3.51
CA SER A 242 4.74 -15.71 -4.61
C SER A 242 3.73 -14.61 -5.00
N VAL A 243 3.65 -13.51 -4.22
CA VAL A 243 2.62 -12.46 -4.37
C VAL A 243 3.26 -11.07 -4.56
N THR A 244 4.17 -10.98 -5.53
CA THR A 244 5.02 -9.80 -5.73
C THR A 244 4.20 -8.53 -5.95
N ALA A 245 3.18 -8.56 -6.82
CA ALA A 245 2.47 -7.35 -7.23
C ALA A 245 1.47 -6.84 -6.19
N GLU A 246 0.90 -7.69 -5.36
CA GLU A 246 -0.05 -7.27 -4.34
C GLU A 246 0.64 -6.78 -3.04
N GLY A 247 1.85 -7.35 -2.72
CA GLY A 247 2.46 -7.05 -1.42
C GLY A 247 3.84 -7.63 -1.15
N GLY A 248 4.53 -8.20 -2.13
CA GLY A 248 5.77 -8.94 -1.96
C GLY A 248 7.05 -8.09 -2.02
N VAL A 249 7.04 -6.83 -1.57
CA VAL A 249 8.23 -5.96 -1.57
C VAL A 249 8.74 -5.71 -0.16
N VAL A 250 10.06 -5.68 -0.04
CA VAL A 250 10.82 -5.31 1.15
C VAL A 250 11.46 -3.94 0.94
N SER A 251 11.52 -3.10 1.97
CA SER A 251 12.19 -1.80 1.93
C SER A 251 12.64 -1.35 3.32
N THR A 252 13.26 -0.17 3.41
CA THR A 252 13.49 0.61 4.63
C THR A 252 12.61 1.84 4.67
N ALA A 253 12.44 2.45 5.85
CA ALA A 253 11.64 3.67 5.97
C ALA A 253 12.24 4.84 5.18
N ALA A 254 13.58 4.92 5.10
CA ALA A 254 14.27 5.95 4.33
C ALA A 254 14.06 5.80 2.82
N GLU A 255 14.18 4.58 2.28
CA GLU A 255 13.98 4.37 0.84
C GLU A 255 12.50 4.48 0.44
N MET A 256 11.60 4.07 1.34
CA MET A 256 10.17 4.34 1.14
C MET A 256 9.85 5.84 1.18
N MET A 257 10.61 6.66 1.92
CA MET A 257 10.47 8.12 1.89
C MET A 257 10.88 8.66 0.53
N THR A 258 12.07 8.27 0.02
CA THR A 258 12.52 8.64 -1.33
C THR A 258 11.49 8.25 -2.41
N PHE A 259 10.91 7.04 -2.30
CA PHE A 259 9.85 6.61 -3.21
C PHE A 259 8.58 7.46 -3.08
N LEU A 260 8.14 7.74 -1.85
CA LEU A 260 6.93 8.50 -1.58
C LEU A 260 7.03 9.95 -2.08
N GLU A 261 8.16 10.60 -1.87
CA GLU A 261 8.42 11.93 -2.42
C GLU A 261 8.39 11.92 -3.94
N ALA A 262 9.11 11.00 -4.58
CA ALA A 262 9.12 10.83 -6.04
C ALA A 262 7.73 10.53 -6.63
N PHE A 263 6.83 9.92 -5.85
CA PHE A 263 5.46 9.67 -6.27
C PHE A 263 4.65 10.97 -6.40
N PHE A 264 4.93 11.98 -5.57
CA PHE A 264 4.14 13.23 -5.52
C PHE A 264 4.83 14.43 -6.18
N ASP A 265 6.14 14.43 -6.39
CA ASP A 265 6.92 15.57 -6.86
C ASP A 265 7.00 15.73 -8.39
N GLY A 266 6.46 14.75 -9.14
CA GLY A 266 6.51 14.78 -10.61
C GLY A 266 7.61 13.93 -11.23
N THR A 267 8.40 13.20 -10.43
CA THR A 267 9.48 12.32 -10.91
C THR A 267 8.95 11.20 -11.81
N PHE A 268 7.85 10.56 -11.45
CA PHE A 268 7.30 9.44 -12.21
C PHE A 268 6.29 9.85 -13.28
N PHE A 269 5.50 10.88 -13.02
CA PHE A 269 4.44 11.36 -13.90
C PHE A 269 4.13 12.84 -13.62
N PRO A 270 3.53 13.57 -14.57
CA PRO A 270 3.18 14.97 -14.35
C PRO A 270 2.32 15.16 -13.10
N PRO A 271 2.50 16.24 -12.31
CA PRO A 271 1.74 16.48 -11.07
C PRO A 271 0.21 16.46 -11.27
N ALA A 272 -0.30 16.83 -12.44
CA ALA A 272 -1.72 16.74 -12.78
C ALA A 272 -2.26 15.30 -12.75
N THR A 273 -1.41 14.30 -12.90
CA THR A 273 -1.80 12.89 -12.78
C THR A 273 -2.28 12.57 -11.36
N ILE A 274 -1.73 13.21 -10.33
CA ILE A 274 -2.18 13.02 -8.94
C ILE A 274 -3.67 13.37 -8.82
N ASP A 275 -4.16 14.39 -9.53
CA ASP A 275 -5.60 14.75 -9.49
C ASP A 275 -6.47 13.71 -10.23
N GLU A 276 -5.93 13.07 -11.29
CA GLU A 276 -6.59 11.93 -11.91
C GLU A 276 -6.73 10.75 -10.94
N LEU A 277 -5.67 10.48 -10.15
CA LEU A 277 -5.69 9.38 -9.18
C LEU A 277 -6.74 9.57 -8.07
N LYS A 278 -7.11 10.80 -7.76
CA LYS A 278 -8.08 11.17 -6.71
C LYS A 278 -9.54 10.93 -7.10
N ARG A 279 -9.84 9.99 -7.99
CA ARG A 279 -11.21 9.55 -8.29
C ARG A 279 -11.72 8.62 -7.19
N TRP A 280 -12.15 9.21 -6.07
CA TRP A 280 -12.43 8.49 -4.84
C TRP A 280 -13.68 7.64 -4.85
N ASN A 281 -13.53 6.40 -4.36
CA ASN A 281 -14.61 5.50 -4.00
C ASN A 281 -14.45 5.14 -2.52
N ARG A 282 -15.54 5.16 -1.75
CA ARG A 282 -15.49 4.92 -0.30
C ARG A 282 -15.42 3.43 0.02
N ILE A 283 -14.32 2.99 0.69
CA ILE A 283 -14.13 1.59 1.07
C ILE A 283 -14.84 1.25 2.37
N TYR A 284 -14.69 2.09 3.40
CA TYR A 284 -15.21 1.83 4.74
C TYR A 284 -16.21 2.88 5.19
N PHE A 285 -17.27 2.42 5.85
CA PHE A 285 -18.18 3.27 6.60
C PHE A 285 -17.81 3.20 8.11
N PRO A 286 -17.78 4.31 8.83
CA PRO A 286 -18.34 5.62 8.54
C PRO A 286 -17.42 6.63 7.84
N GLY A 287 -16.61 6.21 6.86
CA GLY A 287 -16.09 7.17 5.91
C GLY A 287 -14.73 7.77 6.22
N GLN A 288 -13.80 6.94 6.67
CA GLN A 288 -12.42 7.38 6.90
C GLN A 288 -11.46 6.99 5.79
N PHE A 289 -11.84 6.04 4.92
CA PHE A 289 -11.01 5.52 3.85
C PHE A 289 -11.72 5.57 2.51
N ASP A 290 -11.05 6.17 1.54
CA ASP A 290 -11.44 6.14 0.15
C ASP A 290 -10.30 5.53 -0.69
N TYR A 291 -10.67 4.91 -1.81
CA TYR A 291 -9.75 4.35 -2.77
C TYR A 291 -9.88 5.07 -4.11
N GLY A 292 -8.76 5.53 -4.63
CA GLY A 292 -8.66 6.15 -5.95
C GLY A 292 -8.14 5.18 -7.00
N ILE A 293 -7.37 5.68 -7.95
CA ILE A 293 -6.64 4.87 -8.93
C ILE A 293 -5.26 4.56 -8.34
N GLY A 294 -5.12 3.40 -7.71
CA GLY A 294 -3.86 2.93 -7.14
C GLY A 294 -3.32 3.73 -5.95
N ILE A 295 -4.18 4.49 -5.28
CA ILE A 295 -3.83 5.29 -4.10
C ILE A 295 -4.99 5.27 -3.10
N GLU A 296 -4.66 5.30 -1.82
CA GLU A 296 -5.62 5.44 -0.73
C GLU A 296 -5.64 6.87 -0.18
N ARG A 297 -6.82 7.27 0.29
CA ARG A 297 -7.01 8.46 1.09
C ARG A 297 -7.53 8.08 2.45
N GLN A 298 -6.84 8.52 3.51
CA GLN A 298 -7.39 8.50 4.86
C GLN A 298 -7.81 9.90 5.23
N TRP A 299 -9.11 10.08 5.43
CA TRP A 299 -9.67 11.33 5.91
C TRP A 299 -9.52 11.43 7.43
N LEU A 300 -8.98 12.53 7.92
CA LEU A 300 -8.83 12.79 9.34
C LEU A 300 -10.03 13.62 9.85
N PRO A 301 -10.94 13.02 10.66
CA PRO A 301 -12.11 13.74 11.15
C PRO A 301 -11.72 14.98 11.93
N TRP A 302 -12.48 16.08 11.77
CA TRP A 302 -12.27 17.33 12.50
C TRP A 302 -12.27 17.14 14.03
N LEU A 303 -12.97 16.14 14.55
CA LEU A 303 -12.96 15.76 15.96
C LEU A 303 -11.57 15.40 16.50
N MET A 304 -10.68 14.90 15.64
CA MET A 304 -9.29 14.63 16.02
C MET A 304 -8.48 15.91 16.25
N SER A 305 -8.90 17.01 15.62
CA SER A 305 -8.27 18.34 15.75
C SER A 305 -9.26 19.44 15.42
N PRO A 306 -10.19 19.79 16.34
CA PRO A 306 -11.31 20.69 16.05
C PRO A 306 -10.89 22.13 15.75
N PHE A 307 -9.71 22.55 16.23
CA PHE A 307 -9.21 23.93 16.03
C PHE A 307 -8.12 24.02 14.94
N GLN A 308 -7.62 22.88 14.46
CA GLN A 308 -6.60 22.79 13.44
C GLN A 308 -6.95 21.64 12.49
N PRO A 309 -7.71 21.89 11.41
CA PRO A 309 -7.99 20.84 10.44
C PRO A 309 -6.69 20.23 9.92
N LEU A 310 -6.58 18.92 10.01
CA LEU A 310 -5.39 18.16 9.57
C LEU A 310 -5.49 17.68 8.12
N GLY A 311 -6.71 17.77 7.54
CA GLY A 311 -6.97 17.40 6.16
C GLY A 311 -6.95 15.90 5.91
N GLU A 312 -6.24 15.51 4.88
CA GLU A 312 -6.18 14.14 4.39
C GLU A 312 -4.74 13.59 4.41
N LEU A 313 -4.63 12.28 4.49
CA LEU A 313 -3.41 11.54 4.22
C LEU A 313 -3.58 10.80 2.90
N LEU A 314 -2.67 11.01 1.96
CA LEU A 314 -2.64 10.37 0.65
C LEU A 314 -1.48 9.40 0.58
N GLY A 315 -1.73 8.16 0.22
CA GLY A 315 -0.69 7.13 0.20
C GLY A 315 -1.25 5.73 0.31
N PHE A 316 -0.64 4.89 1.15
CA PHE A 316 -1.08 3.51 1.28
C PHE A 316 -0.74 2.91 2.66
N TRP A 317 -1.61 2.01 3.11
CA TRP A 317 -1.38 1.13 4.25
C TRP A 317 -0.90 -0.25 3.79
N GLY A 318 0.05 -0.83 4.52
CA GLY A 318 0.43 -2.23 4.38
C GLY A 318 -0.13 -3.07 5.52
N GLN A 319 -0.65 -4.26 5.21
CA GLN A 319 -1.16 -5.18 6.22
C GLN A 319 -0.10 -5.64 7.23
N SER A 320 1.18 -5.58 6.86
CA SER A 320 2.34 -5.79 7.73
C SER A 320 2.50 -4.75 8.84
N GLY A 321 1.67 -3.69 8.83
CA GLY A 321 1.81 -2.51 9.68
C GLY A 321 2.64 -1.40 9.04
N ALA A 322 3.08 -1.58 7.80
CA ALA A 322 3.77 -0.56 7.02
C ALA A 322 2.82 0.58 6.63
N PHE A 323 3.38 1.76 6.46
CA PHE A 323 2.65 2.94 6.00
C PHE A 323 3.56 3.87 5.20
N ALA A 324 2.98 4.53 4.19
CA ALA A 324 3.60 5.58 3.41
C ALA A 324 2.51 6.61 3.05
N PHE A 325 2.57 7.81 3.64
CA PHE A 325 1.56 8.85 3.47
C PHE A 325 2.15 10.25 3.33
N HIS A 326 1.56 11.03 2.45
CA HIS A 326 1.75 12.47 2.34
C HIS A 326 0.53 13.20 2.90
N ASN A 327 0.75 14.24 3.70
CA ASN A 327 -0.27 15.21 4.10
C ASN A 327 -0.06 16.52 3.34
N PRO A 328 -0.87 16.83 2.30
CA PRO A 328 -0.67 18.01 1.49
C PRO A 328 -0.85 19.34 2.24
N GLN A 329 -1.71 19.36 3.29
CA GLN A 329 -1.99 20.59 4.03
C GLN A 329 -0.81 21.08 4.88
N ARG A 330 0.02 20.17 5.34
CA ARG A 330 1.21 20.46 6.16
C ARG A 330 2.51 20.27 5.41
N ASP A 331 2.41 19.73 4.18
CA ASP A 331 3.54 19.32 3.36
C ASP A 331 4.49 18.38 4.12
N LEU A 332 3.89 17.35 4.74
CA LEU A 332 4.60 16.35 5.53
C LEU A 332 4.46 14.97 4.91
N PHE A 333 5.57 14.27 4.86
CA PHE A 333 5.68 12.89 4.42
C PHE A 333 5.96 11.98 5.62
N PHE A 334 5.34 10.81 5.63
CA PHE A 334 5.44 9.83 6.71
C PHE A 334 5.64 8.45 6.13
N THR A 335 6.69 7.76 6.56
CA THR A 335 6.90 6.34 6.26
C THR A 335 7.31 5.56 7.49
N GLY A 336 7.11 4.25 7.47
CA GLY A 336 7.51 3.41 8.58
C GLY A 336 6.69 2.15 8.70
N THR A 337 6.79 1.51 9.85
CA THR A 337 6.06 0.29 10.18
C THR A 337 5.86 0.14 11.67
N VAL A 338 4.83 -0.60 12.05
CA VAL A 338 4.64 -1.14 13.42
C VAL A 338 4.83 -2.65 13.46
N ASN A 339 5.33 -3.27 12.40
CA ASN A 339 5.56 -4.69 12.16
C ASN A 339 4.49 -5.64 12.73
N GLN A 340 3.25 -5.17 12.79
CA GLN A 340 2.10 -5.88 13.34
C GLN A 340 1.05 -6.13 12.27
N LEU A 341 0.79 -7.40 11.98
CA LEU A 341 -0.27 -7.79 11.06
C LEU A 341 -1.62 -7.58 11.72
N SER A 342 -2.44 -6.80 11.13
CA SER A 342 -3.85 -6.50 11.40
C SER A 342 -4.12 -5.01 11.64
N GLY A 343 -5.35 -4.56 11.34
CA GLY A 343 -5.76 -3.16 11.33
C GLY A 343 -5.58 -2.35 12.62
N PHE A 344 -5.20 -2.98 13.72
CA PHE A 344 -4.98 -2.30 15.01
C PHE A 344 -3.59 -1.65 15.13
N GLY A 345 -2.58 -2.11 14.38
CA GLY A 345 -1.28 -1.45 14.30
C GLY A 345 -1.36 -0.07 13.66
N HIS A 346 -2.26 0.10 12.69
CA HIS A 346 -2.50 1.38 12.02
C HIS A 346 -2.91 2.50 13.00
N GLY A 347 -3.65 2.18 14.07
CA GLY A 347 -4.04 3.17 15.08
C GLY A 347 -2.85 3.86 15.76
N ALA A 348 -1.75 3.13 16.02
CA ALA A 348 -0.54 3.70 16.58
C ALA A 348 0.16 4.64 15.58
N ALA A 349 0.24 4.23 14.31
CA ALA A 349 0.83 5.04 13.25
C ALA A 349 -0.01 6.30 12.97
N VAL A 350 -1.35 6.20 12.86
CA VAL A 350 -2.25 7.37 12.71
C VAL A 350 -2.07 8.34 13.88
N SER A 351 -2.01 7.83 15.11
CA SER A 351 -1.81 8.66 16.30
C SER A 351 -0.48 9.40 16.26
N ALA A 352 0.60 8.74 15.77
CA ALA A 352 1.91 9.36 15.60
C ALA A 352 1.87 10.47 14.54
N MET A 353 1.32 10.20 13.35
CA MET A 353 1.17 11.19 12.28
C MET A 353 0.34 12.40 12.73
N VAL A 354 -0.81 12.17 13.35
CA VAL A 354 -1.67 13.24 13.91
C VAL A 354 -0.92 14.07 14.95
N ARG A 355 -0.12 13.43 15.80
CA ARG A 355 0.67 14.11 16.83
C ARG A 355 1.73 15.03 16.21
N VAL A 356 2.43 14.58 15.17
CA VAL A 356 3.42 15.38 14.43
C VAL A 356 2.73 16.55 13.73
N MET A 357 1.67 16.27 12.97
CA MET A 357 0.92 17.32 12.25
C MET A 357 0.37 18.42 13.19
N LYS A 358 -0.07 18.07 14.40
CA LYS A 358 -0.53 19.05 15.41
C LYS A 358 0.59 19.90 15.98
N ALA A 359 1.79 19.38 16.01
CA ALA A 359 2.96 20.10 16.50
C ALA A 359 3.65 20.95 15.42
N THR A 360 3.20 20.82 14.16
CA THR A 360 3.63 21.64 13.03
C THR A 360 2.74 22.87 12.93
N SER A 361 3.35 24.08 12.97
CA SER A 361 2.67 25.37 12.95
C SER A 361 2.35 25.85 11.52
#